data_a35336c344bf7ed2bb49b1b201a8a1ba
#
_entry.id   a35336c344bf7ed2bb49b1b201a8a1ba
#
_cell.length_a   1.000
_cell.length_b   1.000
_cell.length_c   1.000
_cell.angle_alpha   90.00
_cell.angle_beta   90.00
_cell.angle_gamma   90.00
#
_symmetry.space_group_name_H-M   'P 1'
#
loop_
_entity.id
_entity.type
_entity.pdbx_description
1 polymer ?
#
loop_
_entity_poly.entity_id
_entity_poly.type
_entity_poly.pdbx_seq_one_letter_code
_entity_poly.pdbx_strand_id
1 'polypeptide(L)'
;MSAPPERILLFRSGRHLATALAALRAASPGCDITVVATPAAAPALEQNGIDAGHRLLYDRTPFFQPWPFLTSAAGARAWAGRFDRVCVLWNDPDGAGQVNVDHTALVVSPLGFTAITADGSLIVHRTTTIVRREAARAVSSIGIAMLIGLCLFLPARLLRPFRS
;
A
#
# COMPACT_ATOMS: atom_id res chain seq x y z
N MET A 1 -18.15 13.91 28.51
CA MET A 1 -18.01 12.62 27.83
C MET A 1 -16.84 12.75 26.85
N SER A 2 -15.80 11.93 26.98
CA SER A 2 -14.68 11.93 26.02
C SER A 2 -15.15 11.33 24.70
N ALA A 3 -14.71 11.88 23.57
CA ALA A 3 -14.97 11.28 22.26
C ALA A 3 -14.36 9.87 22.21
N PRO A 4 -14.97 8.93 21.47
CA PRO A 4 -14.39 7.59 21.31
C PRO A 4 -13.00 7.71 20.64
N PRO A 5 -12.08 6.78 20.93
CA PRO A 5 -10.75 6.79 20.33
C PRO A 5 -10.85 6.60 18.81
N GLU A 6 -9.99 7.31 18.06
CA GLU A 6 -9.85 7.14 16.61
C GLU A 6 -9.36 5.70 16.31
N ARG A 7 -10.04 4.99 15.43
CA ARG A 7 -9.70 3.61 15.04
C ARG A 7 -8.88 3.63 13.76
N ILE A 8 -7.66 3.15 13.84
CA ILE A 8 -6.68 3.17 12.75
C ILE A 8 -6.38 1.74 12.29
N LEU A 9 -6.46 1.49 10.97
CA LEU A 9 -5.96 0.28 10.34
C LEU A 9 -4.60 0.56 9.71
N LEU A 10 -3.55 -0.12 10.15
CA LEU A 10 -2.19 0.03 9.63
C LEU A 10 -1.78 -1.20 8.81
N PHE A 11 -1.52 -1.02 7.53
CA PHE A 11 -0.88 -2.05 6.68
C PHE A 11 0.63 -2.00 6.88
N ARG A 12 1.17 -3.07 7.48
CA ARG A 12 2.61 -3.22 7.71
C ARG A 12 3.28 -3.85 6.48
N SER A 13 3.69 -3.04 5.54
CA SER A 13 4.54 -3.45 4.41
C SER A 13 6.02 -3.15 4.65
N GLY A 14 6.32 -2.28 5.63
CA GLY A 14 7.66 -1.77 5.91
C GLY A 14 8.30 -2.33 7.19
N ARG A 15 9.58 -1.97 7.38
CA ARG A 15 10.40 -2.42 8.52
C ARG A 15 10.31 -1.49 9.75
N HIS A 16 9.91 -0.23 9.55
CA HIS A 16 9.97 0.83 10.58
C HIS A 16 8.68 0.91 11.43
N LEU A 17 8.20 -0.25 11.92
CA LEU A 17 6.93 -0.32 12.66
C LEU A 17 6.92 0.58 13.91
N ALA A 18 7.99 0.58 14.69
CA ALA A 18 8.07 1.37 15.93
C ALA A 18 7.94 2.87 15.64
N THR A 19 8.64 3.36 14.60
CA THR A 19 8.54 4.76 14.13
C THR A 19 7.12 5.11 13.69
N ALA A 20 6.49 4.22 12.92
CA ALA A 20 5.12 4.42 12.45
C ALA A 20 4.12 4.49 13.61
N LEU A 21 4.22 3.59 14.59
CA LEU A 21 3.35 3.60 15.77
C LEU A 21 3.56 4.85 16.62
N ALA A 22 4.80 5.30 16.80
CA ALA A 22 5.12 6.53 17.50
C ALA A 22 4.50 7.75 16.79
N ALA A 23 4.65 7.84 15.45
CA ALA A 23 4.07 8.92 14.66
C ALA A 23 2.53 8.94 14.73
N LEU A 24 1.88 7.78 14.66
CA LEU A 24 0.42 7.69 14.78
C LEU A 24 -0.07 8.10 16.17
N ARG A 25 0.58 7.63 17.23
CA ARG A 25 0.23 7.98 18.61
C ARG A 25 0.46 9.46 18.92
N ALA A 26 1.49 10.06 18.32
CA ALA A 26 1.74 11.50 18.43
C ALA A 26 0.68 12.34 17.70
N ALA A 27 0.27 11.89 16.50
CA ALA A 27 -0.75 12.57 15.69
C ALA A 27 -2.17 12.39 16.25
N SER A 28 -2.45 11.25 16.89
CA SER A 28 -3.78 10.90 17.43
C SER A 28 -3.61 10.23 18.80
N PRO A 29 -3.46 11.01 19.88
CA PRO A 29 -3.30 10.47 21.22
C PRO A 29 -4.49 9.59 21.64
N GLY A 30 -4.19 8.38 22.14
CA GLY A 30 -5.22 7.43 22.56
C GLY A 30 -5.92 6.69 21.42
N CYS A 31 -5.41 6.75 20.18
CA CYS A 31 -5.96 6.00 19.06
C CYS A 31 -5.87 4.48 19.28
N ASP A 32 -6.83 3.77 18.70
CA ASP A 32 -6.89 2.30 18.66
C ASP A 32 -6.31 1.82 17.33
N ILE A 33 -5.15 1.13 17.37
CA ILE A 33 -4.41 0.73 16.17
C ILE A 33 -4.53 -0.77 15.96
N THR A 34 -5.17 -1.17 14.86
CA THR A 34 -5.17 -2.54 14.37
C THR A 34 -4.16 -2.67 13.22
N VAL A 35 -3.32 -3.70 13.26
CA VAL A 35 -2.24 -3.90 12.28
C VAL A 35 -2.52 -5.10 11.39
N VAL A 36 -2.50 -4.88 10.07
CA VAL A 36 -2.50 -5.94 9.06
C VAL A 36 -1.06 -6.28 8.72
N ALA A 37 -0.67 -7.53 8.87
CA ALA A 37 0.69 -7.99 8.62
C ALA A 37 0.73 -9.46 8.20
N THR A 38 1.87 -9.91 7.70
CA THR A 38 2.11 -11.35 7.47
C THR A 38 2.37 -12.07 8.80
N PRO A 39 2.11 -13.38 8.91
CA PRO A 39 2.36 -14.15 10.13
C PRO A 39 3.80 -14.05 10.64
N ALA A 40 4.78 -13.94 9.76
CA ALA A 40 6.19 -13.76 10.10
C ALA A 40 6.47 -12.47 10.90
N ALA A 41 5.56 -11.50 10.83
CA ALA A 41 5.67 -10.24 11.56
C ALA A 41 5.11 -10.31 13.00
N ALA A 42 4.42 -11.37 13.38
CA ALA A 42 3.75 -11.47 14.67
C ALA A 42 4.65 -11.18 15.88
N PRO A 43 5.91 -11.69 15.96
CA PRO A 43 6.82 -11.36 17.07
C PRO A 43 7.15 -9.86 17.14
N ALA A 44 7.34 -9.22 15.98
CA ALA A 44 7.63 -7.78 15.94
C ALA A 44 6.41 -6.94 16.36
N LEU A 45 5.19 -7.38 16.06
CA LEU A 45 3.97 -6.72 16.53
C LEU A 45 3.86 -6.78 18.05
N GLU A 46 4.15 -7.97 18.63
CA GLU A 46 4.12 -8.16 20.08
C GLU A 46 5.14 -7.30 20.82
N GLN A 47 6.39 -7.27 20.34
CA GLN A 47 7.45 -6.41 20.86
C GLN A 47 7.09 -4.92 20.84
N ASN A 48 6.22 -4.50 19.92
CA ASN A 48 5.74 -3.12 19.81
C ASN A 48 4.39 -2.88 20.51
N GLY A 49 3.95 -3.82 21.37
CA GLY A 49 2.74 -3.68 22.18
C GLY A 49 1.42 -3.80 21.42
N ILE A 50 1.44 -4.44 20.24
CA ILE A 50 0.21 -4.78 19.51
C ILE A 50 -0.24 -6.16 19.96
N ASP A 51 -1.35 -6.24 20.67
CA ASP A 51 -1.91 -7.49 21.20
C ASP A 51 -2.61 -8.33 20.09
N ALA A 52 -2.98 -9.56 20.42
CA ALA A 52 -3.58 -10.49 19.47
C ALA A 52 -4.94 -10.01 18.92
N GLY A 53 -5.70 -9.23 19.68
CA GLY A 53 -7.00 -8.67 19.26
C GLY A 53 -6.85 -7.62 18.17
N HIS A 54 -5.71 -6.92 18.15
CA HIS A 54 -5.38 -5.86 17.21
C HIS A 54 -4.46 -6.32 16.06
N ARG A 55 -4.34 -7.64 15.83
CA ARG A 55 -3.57 -8.23 14.72
C ARG A 55 -4.49 -8.86 13.70
N LEU A 56 -4.37 -8.45 12.44
CA LEU A 56 -5.01 -9.12 11.31
C LEU A 56 -3.91 -9.80 10.48
N LEU A 57 -3.70 -11.08 10.70
CA LEU A 57 -2.64 -11.83 10.01
C LEU A 57 -3.13 -12.29 8.64
N TYR A 58 -2.41 -11.89 7.61
CA TYR A 58 -2.65 -12.23 6.22
C TYR A 58 -1.58 -13.20 5.70
N ASP A 59 -1.99 -14.41 5.33
CA ASP A 59 -1.13 -15.55 5.01
C ASP A 59 -1.25 -16.07 3.57
N ARG A 60 -2.13 -15.46 2.74
CA ARG A 60 -2.45 -15.96 1.41
C ARG A 60 -1.32 -15.80 0.39
N THR A 61 -0.56 -14.73 0.50
CA THR A 61 0.58 -14.42 -0.39
C THR A 61 1.68 -13.72 0.41
N PRO A 62 2.97 -13.80 -0.02
CA PRO A 62 4.06 -13.09 0.65
C PRO A 62 3.94 -11.56 0.55
N PHE A 63 3.12 -11.06 -0.38
CA PHE A 63 2.90 -9.63 -0.60
C PHE A 63 1.42 -9.31 -0.53
N PHE A 64 1.07 -8.11 -0.08
CA PHE A 64 -0.29 -7.63 -0.14
C PHE A 64 -0.75 -7.53 -1.59
N GLN A 65 -1.88 -8.14 -1.90
CA GLN A 65 -2.54 -8.06 -3.19
C GLN A 65 -4.05 -7.84 -2.94
N PRO A 66 -4.71 -6.93 -3.67
CA PRO A 66 -6.09 -6.53 -3.38
C PRO A 66 -7.08 -7.71 -3.34
N TRP A 67 -7.08 -8.52 -4.39
CA TRP A 67 -8.05 -9.62 -4.50
C TRP A 67 -7.83 -10.75 -3.49
N PRO A 68 -6.61 -11.34 -3.35
CA PRO A 68 -6.36 -12.35 -2.32
C PRO A 68 -6.60 -11.83 -0.90
N PHE A 69 -6.34 -10.54 -0.64
CA PHE A 69 -6.60 -9.92 0.64
C PHE A 69 -8.11 -9.87 0.94
N LEU A 70 -8.93 -9.35 0.01
CA LEU A 70 -10.38 -9.25 0.17
C LEU A 70 -11.05 -10.60 0.47
N THR A 71 -10.57 -11.67 -0.14
CA THR A 71 -11.11 -13.03 0.06
C THR A 71 -10.52 -13.75 1.28
N SER A 72 -9.65 -13.09 2.06
CA SER A 72 -9.06 -13.63 3.28
C SER A 72 -9.87 -13.27 4.53
N ALA A 73 -9.67 -14.02 5.62
CA ALA A 73 -10.26 -13.68 6.91
C ALA A 73 -9.76 -12.30 7.43
N ALA A 74 -8.49 -11.96 7.19
CA ALA A 74 -7.94 -10.66 7.53
C ALA A 74 -8.64 -9.53 6.76
N GLY A 75 -8.86 -9.71 5.46
CA GLY A 75 -9.57 -8.74 4.62
C GLY A 75 -11.03 -8.55 5.02
N ALA A 76 -11.75 -9.65 5.29
CA ALA A 76 -13.13 -9.58 5.78
C ALA A 76 -13.22 -8.80 7.11
N ARG A 77 -12.30 -9.03 8.05
CA ARG A 77 -12.24 -8.31 9.32
C ARG A 77 -11.83 -6.84 9.14
N ALA A 78 -10.89 -6.56 8.25
CA ALA A 78 -10.50 -5.19 7.91
C ALA A 78 -11.68 -4.40 7.30
N TRP A 79 -12.43 -5.02 6.40
CA TRP A 79 -13.61 -4.42 5.79
C TRP A 79 -14.73 -4.18 6.80
N ALA A 80 -15.03 -5.15 7.66
CA ALA A 80 -16.06 -5.04 8.67
C ALA A 80 -15.70 -4.09 9.84
N GLY A 81 -14.41 -3.80 10.02
CA GLY A 81 -13.89 -3.13 11.21
C GLY A 81 -14.25 -1.66 11.37
N ARG A 82 -14.76 -0.96 10.34
CA ARG A 82 -15.15 0.46 10.37
C ARG A 82 -14.05 1.35 10.96
N PHE A 83 -12.90 1.41 10.30
CA PHE A 83 -11.78 2.26 10.71
C PHE A 83 -11.99 3.70 10.24
N ASP A 84 -11.62 4.66 11.09
CA ASP A 84 -11.70 6.08 10.80
C ASP A 84 -10.57 6.51 9.86
N ARG A 85 -9.42 5.82 9.95
CA ARG A 85 -8.25 6.05 9.10
C ARG A 85 -7.60 4.74 8.68
N VAL A 86 -7.20 4.66 7.42
CA VAL A 86 -6.35 3.59 6.90
C VAL A 86 -4.97 4.15 6.63
N CYS A 87 -3.95 3.45 7.13
CA CYS A 87 -2.55 3.84 7.00
C CYS A 87 -1.74 2.75 6.31
N VAL A 88 -0.72 3.13 5.57
CA VAL A 88 0.24 2.22 4.92
C VAL A 88 1.65 2.60 5.34
N LEU A 89 2.43 1.64 5.84
CA LEU A 89 3.82 1.87 6.17
C LEU A 89 4.68 1.68 4.92
N TRP A 90 5.31 2.76 4.46
CA TRP A 90 6.24 2.74 3.33
C TRP A 90 7.69 2.54 3.79
N ASN A 91 8.48 1.78 3.00
CA ASN A 91 9.92 1.69 3.20
C ASN A 91 10.66 2.86 2.54
N ASP A 92 10.16 3.26 1.37
CA ASP A 92 10.77 4.30 0.55
C ASP A 92 10.00 5.62 0.68
N PRO A 93 10.66 6.78 0.65
CA PRO A 93 10.01 8.07 0.84
C PRO A 93 8.94 8.39 -0.22
N ASP A 94 9.10 7.85 -1.42
CA ASP A 94 8.18 8.05 -2.56
C ASP A 94 7.16 6.90 -2.75
N GLY A 95 7.25 5.83 -1.94
CA GLY A 95 6.39 4.65 -2.03
C GLY A 95 6.57 3.83 -3.31
N ALA A 96 7.71 3.95 -4.01
CA ALA A 96 7.92 3.34 -5.32
C ALA A 96 7.72 1.81 -5.35
N GLY A 97 8.04 1.11 -4.27
CA GLY A 97 7.88 -0.35 -4.13
C GLY A 97 6.54 -0.80 -3.54
N GLN A 98 5.59 0.10 -3.26
CA GLN A 98 4.43 -0.18 -2.41
C GLN A 98 3.07 -0.22 -3.15
N VAL A 99 3.07 -0.24 -4.49
CA VAL A 99 1.85 -0.15 -5.32
C VAL A 99 0.78 -1.17 -4.92
N ASN A 100 1.15 -2.42 -4.65
CA ASN A 100 0.20 -3.46 -4.30
C ASN A 100 -0.46 -3.23 -2.94
N VAL A 101 0.29 -2.76 -1.94
CA VAL A 101 -0.27 -2.47 -0.62
C VAL A 101 -1.13 -1.20 -0.67
N ASP A 102 -0.74 -0.20 -1.46
CA ASP A 102 -1.54 1.01 -1.70
C ASP A 102 -2.91 0.65 -2.29
N HIS A 103 -2.93 -0.19 -3.33
CA HIS A 103 -4.18 -0.68 -3.93
C HIS A 103 -4.99 -1.52 -2.93
N THR A 104 -4.34 -2.33 -2.09
CA THR A 104 -5.03 -3.10 -1.04
C THR A 104 -5.65 -2.18 0.00
N ALA A 105 -4.95 -1.11 0.40
CA ALA A 105 -5.48 -0.09 1.30
C ALA A 105 -6.69 0.65 0.71
N LEU A 106 -6.64 0.99 -0.59
CA LEU A 106 -7.74 1.65 -1.30
C LEU A 106 -9.00 0.79 -1.40
N VAL A 107 -8.86 -0.53 -1.41
CA VAL A 107 -10.01 -1.42 -1.37
C VAL A 107 -10.74 -1.30 -0.03
N VAL A 108 -10.03 -1.15 1.08
CA VAL A 108 -10.62 -0.96 2.42
C VAL A 108 -11.08 0.49 2.62
N SER A 109 -10.35 1.46 2.09
CA SER A 109 -10.64 2.90 2.19
C SER A 109 -10.68 3.54 0.81
N PRO A 110 -11.83 3.49 0.11
CA PRO A 110 -11.95 4.00 -1.26
C PRO A 110 -11.68 5.49 -1.44
N LEU A 111 -11.73 6.29 -0.38
CA LEU A 111 -11.48 7.74 -0.44
C LEU A 111 -10.00 8.08 -0.39
N GLY A 112 -9.16 7.17 0.10
CA GLY A 112 -7.71 7.35 0.22
C GLY A 112 -7.14 6.73 1.49
N PHE A 113 -5.84 6.91 1.69
CA PHE A 113 -5.12 6.43 2.87
C PHE A 113 -4.02 7.42 3.27
N THR A 114 -3.44 7.21 4.45
CA THR A 114 -2.26 7.95 4.91
C THR A 114 -1.03 7.05 4.79
N ALA A 115 -0.03 7.46 4.01
CA ALA A 115 1.28 6.80 4.00
C ALA A 115 2.11 7.28 5.19
N ILE A 116 2.87 6.37 5.78
CA ILE A 116 3.83 6.66 6.84
C ILE A 116 5.20 6.27 6.30
N THR A 117 6.07 7.24 6.15
CA THR A 117 7.43 7.05 5.64
C THR A 117 8.37 6.53 6.74
N ALA A 118 9.56 6.10 6.37
CA ALA A 118 10.54 5.53 7.30
C ALA A 118 10.98 6.51 8.40
N ASP A 119 10.91 7.82 8.14
CA ASP A 119 11.19 8.89 9.11
C ASP A 119 9.97 9.27 9.99
N GLY A 120 8.82 8.62 9.78
CA GLY A 120 7.59 8.88 10.53
C GLY A 120 6.73 10.01 9.97
N SER A 121 7.04 10.58 8.81
CA SER A 121 6.21 11.58 8.17
C SER A 121 4.87 10.99 7.70
N LEU A 122 3.78 11.72 7.88
CA LEU A 122 2.43 11.32 7.49
C LEU A 122 2.02 12.04 6.21
N ILE A 123 1.77 11.29 5.14
CA ILE A 123 1.39 11.83 3.82
C ILE A 123 0.01 11.32 3.45
N VAL A 124 -0.96 12.23 3.31
CA VAL A 124 -2.33 11.87 2.93
C VAL A 124 -2.43 11.68 1.42
N HIS A 125 -2.82 10.50 1.00
CA HIS A 125 -3.07 10.13 -0.40
C HIS A 125 -4.57 10.01 -0.67
N ARG A 126 -5.11 10.89 -1.50
CA ARG A 126 -6.48 10.78 -2.01
C ARG A 126 -6.51 9.85 -3.23
N THR A 127 -7.56 9.07 -3.37
CA THR A 127 -7.76 8.15 -4.51
C THR A 127 -7.59 8.83 -5.86
N THR A 128 -8.10 10.05 -6.00
CA THR A 128 -7.95 10.84 -7.24
C THR A 128 -6.48 11.08 -7.61
N THR A 129 -5.62 11.35 -6.63
CA THR A 129 -4.19 11.57 -6.83
C THR A 129 -3.49 10.27 -7.27
N ILE A 130 -3.87 9.14 -6.65
CA ILE A 130 -3.31 7.82 -6.97
C ILE A 130 -3.72 7.39 -8.38
N VAL A 131 -5.00 7.51 -8.72
CA VAL A 131 -5.51 7.19 -10.07
C VAL A 131 -4.81 8.03 -11.14
N ARG A 132 -4.62 9.34 -10.90
CA ARG A 132 -3.88 10.21 -11.84
C ARG A 132 -2.42 9.78 -11.99
N ARG A 133 -1.75 9.40 -10.90
CA ARG A 133 -0.36 8.91 -10.92
C ARG A 133 -0.25 7.60 -11.72
N GLU A 134 -1.14 6.65 -11.50
CA GLU A 134 -1.14 5.36 -12.20
C GLU A 134 -1.51 5.53 -13.69
N ALA A 135 -2.47 6.39 -14.02
CA ALA A 135 -2.79 6.72 -15.41
C ALA A 135 -1.60 7.36 -16.12
N ALA A 136 -0.89 8.29 -15.48
CA ALA A 136 0.32 8.89 -16.04
C ALA A 136 1.43 7.86 -16.28
N ARG A 137 1.64 6.92 -15.34
CA ARG A 137 2.59 5.81 -15.49
C ARG A 137 2.21 4.88 -16.65
N ALA A 138 0.93 4.51 -16.77
CA ALA A 138 0.45 3.67 -17.85
C ALA A 138 0.67 4.33 -19.22
N VAL A 139 0.33 5.62 -19.37
CA VAL A 139 0.56 6.38 -20.60
C VAL A 139 2.04 6.45 -20.92
N SER A 140 2.91 6.72 -19.95
CA SER A 140 4.37 6.72 -20.11
C SER A 140 4.90 5.36 -20.58
N SER A 141 4.43 4.27 -19.96
CA SER A 141 4.85 2.92 -20.31
C SER A 141 4.43 2.53 -21.76
N ILE A 142 3.22 2.91 -22.18
CA ILE A 142 2.74 2.70 -23.56
C ILE A 142 3.58 3.52 -24.53
N GLY A 143 3.88 4.77 -24.22
CA GLY A 143 4.73 5.63 -25.05
C GLY A 143 6.13 5.05 -25.26
N ILE A 144 6.76 4.57 -24.18
CA ILE A 144 8.07 3.90 -24.23
C ILE A 144 8.00 2.62 -25.07
N ALA A 145 6.99 1.78 -24.87
CA ALA A 145 6.82 0.54 -25.65
C ALA A 145 6.60 0.81 -27.14
N MET A 146 5.83 1.84 -27.50
CA MET A 146 5.68 2.29 -28.88
C MET A 146 6.99 2.78 -29.48
N LEU A 147 7.77 3.58 -28.73
CA LEU A 147 9.06 4.09 -29.19
C LEU A 147 10.06 2.95 -29.45
N ILE A 148 10.15 1.98 -28.52
CA ILE A 148 10.99 0.78 -28.68
C ILE A 148 10.52 -0.03 -29.90
N GLY A 149 9.22 -0.24 -30.04
CA GLY A 149 8.63 -0.91 -31.21
C GLY A 149 9.02 -0.23 -32.53
N LEU A 150 8.87 1.09 -32.62
CA LEU A 150 9.28 1.86 -33.79
C LEU A 150 10.80 1.74 -34.06
N CYS A 151 11.64 1.85 -33.04
CA CYS A 151 13.09 1.76 -33.19
C CYS A 151 13.57 0.36 -33.61
N LEU A 152 12.88 -0.71 -33.18
CA LEU A 152 13.26 -2.08 -33.55
C LEU A 152 12.67 -2.54 -34.90
N PHE A 153 11.46 -2.12 -35.23
CA PHE A 153 10.77 -2.62 -36.43
C PHE A 153 11.01 -1.77 -37.67
N LEU A 154 11.24 -0.48 -37.57
CA LEU A 154 11.57 0.38 -38.74
C LEU A 154 12.88 -0.03 -39.45
N PRO A 155 14.02 -0.22 -38.74
CA PRO A 155 15.24 -0.66 -39.40
C PRO A 155 15.12 -2.05 -40.02
N ALA A 156 14.38 -2.98 -39.39
CA ALA A 156 14.19 -4.34 -39.91
C ALA A 156 13.40 -4.38 -41.20
N ARG A 157 12.50 -3.42 -41.43
CA ARG A 157 11.79 -3.29 -42.73
C ARG A 157 12.63 -2.60 -43.82
N LEU A 158 13.45 -1.63 -43.44
CA LEU A 158 14.33 -0.91 -44.39
C LEU A 158 15.52 -1.76 -44.84
N LEU A 159 15.93 -2.77 -44.07
CA LEU A 159 17.03 -3.67 -44.36
C LEU A 159 16.59 -4.95 -45.10
N ARG A 160 15.32 -5.12 -45.43
CA ARG A 160 14.90 -6.21 -46.34
C ARG A 160 15.33 -5.86 -47.75
N PRO A 161 16.34 -6.52 -48.34
CA PRO A 161 16.68 -6.28 -49.73
C PRO A 161 15.48 -6.66 -50.58
N PHE A 162 15.13 -5.80 -51.54
CA PHE A 162 14.24 -6.15 -52.64
C PHE A 162 14.82 -7.40 -53.31
N ARG A 163 14.30 -8.58 -52.98
CA ARG A 163 14.54 -9.77 -53.79
C ARG A 163 13.58 -9.68 -54.96
N SER A 164 14.14 -9.20 -56.08
CA SER A 164 13.62 -9.42 -57.45
C SER A 164 13.70 -10.89 -57.81
#